data_e9fd84ce0839185d15f6bb250de885f3
#
_entry.id   e9fd84ce0839185d15f6bb250de885f3
#
_cell.length_a   1.000
_cell.length_b   1.000
_cell.length_c   1.000
_cell.angle_alpha   90.00
_cell.angle_beta   90.00
_cell.angle_gamma   90.00
#
_symmetry.space_group_name_H-M   'P 1'
#
loop_
_entity.id
_entity.type
_entity.pdbx_description
1 polymer ?
#
loop_
_entity_poly.entity_id
_entity_poly.type
_entity_poly.pdbx_seq_one_letter_code
_entity_poly.pdbx_strand_id
1 'polypeptide(L)'
;MGGAGVSGSSRSYIKDIVTPGEADYLAGMNGRVPLDLEPVSVVIDRMVSSFPNVHITPKSYARVEQKFDGHHWHVDTGDMGHMTWCRASASVGLSRPDEYRGGEFEFDNPYREIASHFCDAILYTSGEVHRVLPHTGNRRVLLVFLGEKDGE
;
A
#
# COMPACT_ATOMS: atom_id res chain seq x y z
N MET A 1 5.70 25.75 3.38
CA MET A 1 5.48 25.60 3.14
C MET A 1 5.37 25.15 2.97
N GLY A 2 5.38 25.24 3.04
CA GLY A 2 5.31 24.88 2.73
C GLY A 2 5.16 24.25 2.43
N GLY A 3 5.09 24.17 2.43
CA GLY A 3 4.89 23.75 2.00
C GLY A 3 4.86 23.06 1.67
N ALA A 4 4.95 23.21 1.46
CA ALA A 4 4.76 22.68 1.03
C ALA A 4 4.84 21.73 0.78
N GLY A 5 5.11 21.73 0.81
CA GLY A 5 5.24 20.98 0.57
C GLY A 5 5.02 19.99 0.72
N VAL A 6 5.32 20.01 1.11
CA VAL A 6 4.84 19.14 1.36
C VAL A 6 3.86 18.73 0.90
N SER A 7 3.47 19.44 0.62
CA SER A 7 2.24 19.26 0.11
C SER A 7 2.11 18.29 -0.94
N GLY A 8 2.84 18.21 -1.83
CA GLY A 8 2.69 17.27 -2.87
C GLY A 8 3.04 15.85 -2.52
N SER A 9 3.38 15.60 -1.30
CA SER A 9 3.93 14.30 -0.92
C SER A 9 2.89 13.34 -0.40
N SER A 10 1.70 13.32 -1.02
CA SER A 10 0.69 12.33 -0.66
C SER A 10 0.91 10.99 -1.36
N ARG A 11 1.87 10.90 -2.26
CA ARG A 11 2.20 9.68 -3.00
C ARG A 11 3.71 9.52 -3.07
N SER A 12 4.19 8.28 -2.98
CA SER A 12 5.61 7.98 -3.09
C SER A 12 5.78 6.61 -3.73
N TYR A 13 6.80 6.47 -4.56
CA TYR A 13 7.06 5.25 -5.32
C TYR A 13 8.48 4.78 -4.98
N ILE A 14 8.60 3.56 -4.49
CA ILE A 14 9.87 3.03 -3.99
C ILE A 14 10.23 1.77 -4.75
N LYS A 15 11.36 1.76 -5.44
CA LYS A 15 11.85 0.58 -6.13
C LYS A 15 12.58 -0.34 -5.16
N ASP A 16 12.39 -1.65 -5.39
CA ASP A 16 13.14 -2.68 -4.66
C ASP A 16 13.05 -2.52 -3.15
N ILE A 17 11.85 -2.25 -2.64
CA ILE A 17 11.65 -2.11 -1.21
C ILE A 17 11.83 -3.44 -0.48
N VAL A 18 11.60 -4.54 -1.19
CA VAL A 18 11.90 -5.89 -0.73
C VAL A 18 12.74 -6.61 -1.78
N THR A 19 13.45 -7.64 -1.37
CA THR A 19 14.20 -8.49 -2.31
C THR A 19 13.28 -9.49 -2.97
N PRO A 20 13.67 -10.08 -4.12
CA PRO A 20 12.86 -11.14 -4.73
C PRO A 20 12.57 -12.31 -3.79
N GLY A 21 13.56 -12.69 -2.96
CA GLY A 21 13.34 -13.76 -1.97
C GLY A 21 12.32 -13.38 -0.91
N GLU A 22 12.36 -12.14 -0.45
CA GLU A 22 11.37 -11.63 0.50
C GLU A 22 9.98 -11.56 -0.11
N ALA A 23 9.89 -11.11 -1.36
CA ALA A 23 8.61 -11.06 -2.07
C ALA A 23 8.02 -12.46 -2.24
N ASP A 24 8.84 -13.45 -2.62
CA ASP A 24 8.39 -14.83 -2.76
C ASP A 24 7.93 -15.40 -1.42
N TYR A 25 8.65 -15.09 -0.34
CA TYR A 25 8.27 -15.52 1.01
C TYR A 25 6.91 -14.96 1.40
N LEU A 26 6.71 -13.65 1.19
CA LEU A 26 5.43 -13.01 1.50
C LEU A 26 4.32 -13.53 0.60
N ALA A 27 4.61 -13.79 -0.67
CA ALA A 27 3.60 -14.28 -1.61
C ALA A 27 3.04 -15.65 -1.19
N GLY A 28 3.77 -16.40 -0.39
CA GLY A 28 3.29 -17.67 0.15
C GLY A 28 2.31 -17.54 1.31
N MET A 29 2.13 -16.32 1.82
CA MET A 29 1.22 -16.04 2.92
C MET A 29 -0.15 -15.62 2.40
N ASN A 30 -1.15 -15.60 3.28
CA ASN A 30 -2.48 -15.12 2.92
C ASN A 30 -3.15 -14.56 4.18
N GLY A 31 -3.79 -13.39 4.04
CA GLY A 31 -4.42 -12.72 5.17
C GLY A 31 -3.43 -11.89 5.97
N ARG A 32 -3.74 -11.67 7.24
CA ARG A 32 -2.93 -10.82 8.12
C ARG A 32 -1.53 -11.38 8.33
N VAL A 33 -0.54 -10.48 8.33
CA VAL A 33 0.86 -10.83 8.62
C VAL A 33 1.37 -9.93 9.73
N PRO A 34 2.36 -10.39 10.54
CA PRO A 34 2.87 -9.57 11.64
C PRO A 34 3.54 -8.29 11.16
N LEU A 35 3.33 -7.19 11.87
CA LEU A 35 3.96 -5.91 11.54
C LEU A 35 5.46 -5.92 11.81
N ASP A 36 5.93 -6.77 12.72
CA ASP A 36 7.34 -6.89 13.05
C ASP A 36 8.10 -7.91 12.20
N LEU A 37 7.41 -8.56 11.26
CA LEU A 37 8.08 -9.39 10.26
C LEU A 37 9.00 -8.51 9.43
N GLU A 38 10.27 -8.90 9.27
CA GLU A 38 11.29 -7.99 8.74
C GLU A 38 10.92 -7.31 7.41
N PRO A 39 10.47 -8.02 6.36
CA PRO A 39 10.10 -7.33 5.13
C PRO A 39 8.96 -6.34 5.33
N VAL A 40 8.01 -6.63 6.23
CA VAL A 40 6.90 -5.74 6.53
C VAL A 40 7.39 -4.51 7.28
N SER A 41 8.27 -4.69 8.26
CA SER A 41 8.79 -3.56 9.05
C SER A 41 9.60 -2.59 8.20
N VAL A 42 10.29 -3.07 7.17
CA VAL A 42 11.02 -2.19 6.23
C VAL A 42 10.04 -1.29 5.49
N VAL A 43 8.92 -1.83 5.03
CA VAL A 43 7.87 -1.04 4.36
C VAL A 43 7.33 0.01 5.33
N ILE A 44 7.05 -0.39 6.58
CA ILE A 44 6.55 0.52 7.60
C ILE A 44 7.53 1.68 7.84
N ASP A 45 8.83 1.38 7.97
CA ASP A 45 9.84 2.41 8.17
C ASP A 45 9.84 3.45 7.05
N ARG A 46 9.65 3.01 5.81
CA ARG A 46 9.59 3.93 4.67
C ARG A 46 8.30 4.76 4.70
N MET A 47 7.18 4.19 5.12
CA MET A 47 5.93 4.94 5.28
C MET A 47 6.08 6.02 6.34
N VAL A 48 6.65 5.67 7.48
CA VAL A 48 6.86 6.61 8.59
C VAL A 48 7.79 7.74 8.18
N SER A 49 8.84 7.44 7.42
CA SER A 49 9.78 8.47 6.95
C SER A 49 9.24 9.29 5.79
N SER A 50 8.25 8.78 5.06
CA SER A 50 7.69 9.47 3.89
C SER A 50 6.55 10.42 4.24
N PHE A 51 5.80 10.15 5.32
CA PHE A 51 4.61 10.91 5.67
C PHE A 51 4.67 11.40 7.12
N PRO A 52 4.49 12.73 7.37
CA PRO A 52 4.49 13.25 8.72
C PRO A 52 3.38 12.65 9.57
N ASN A 53 3.69 12.40 10.83
CA ASN A 53 2.73 11.92 11.84
C ASN A 53 2.16 10.53 11.62
N VAL A 54 2.62 9.81 10.60
CA VAL A 54 2.19 8.43 10.37
C VAL A 54 3.01 7.49 11.25
N HIS A 55 2.33 6.61 11.97
CA HIS A 55 2.96 5.67 12.91
C HIS A 55 2.15 4.39 13.01
N ILE A 56 2.78 3.35 13.55
CA ILE A 56 2.06 2.16 13.96
C ILE A 56 1.18 2.54 15.14
N THR A 57 -0.08 2.15 15.06
CA THR A 57 -1.07 2.36 16.12
C THR A 57 -1.73 1.01 16.42
N PRO A 58 -2.54 0.91 17.50
CA PRO A 58 -3.17 -0.37 17.83
C PRO A 58 -4.04 -0.96 16.73
N LYS A 59 -4.56 -0.12 15.83
CA LYS A 59 -5.42 -0.62 14.73
C LYS A 59 -4.64 -0.89 13.45
N SER A 60 -3.38 -0.49 13.36
CA SER A 60 -2.54 -0.72 12.18
C SER A 60 -2.41 -2.20 11.87
N TYR A 61 -2.39 -2.54 10.59
CA TYR A 61 -2.21 -3.92 10.20
C TYR A 61 -1.62 -4.03 8.80
N ALA A 62 -1.15 -5.24 8.49
CA ALA A 62 -0.68 -5.60 7.17
C ALA A 62 -1.32 -6.92 6.77
N ARG A 63 -1.52 -7.09 5.45
CA ARG A 63 -2.06 -8.35 4.93
C ARG A 63 -1.53 -8.63 3.53
N VAL A 64 -1.45 -9.90 3.20
CA VAL A 64 -1.17 -10.36 1.85
C VAL A 64 -2.51 -10.78 1.24
N GLU A 65 -2.78 -10.27 0.03
CA GLU A 65 -4.05 -10.62 -0.62
C GLU A 65 -3.89 -10.82 -2.11
N GLN A 66 -4.88 -11.48 -2.68
CA GLN A 66 -5.13 -11.53 -4.10
C GLN A 66 -6.62 -11.24 -4.30
N LYS A 67 -6.95 -10.23 -5.11
CA LYS A 67 -8.32 -9.83 -5.33
C LYS A 67 -8.56 -9.67 -6.83
N PHE A 68 -9.08 -10.72 -7.45
CA PHE A 68 -9.24 -10.80 -8.90
C PHE A 68 -10.13 -9.69 -9.47
N ASP A 69 -11.17 -9.29 -8.75
CA ASP A 69 -12.11 -8.26 -9.21
C ASP A 69 -11.58 -6.84 -9.01
N GLY A 70 -10.43 -6.69 -8.35
CA GLY A 70 -9.89 -5.39 -8.03
C GLY A 70 -10.71 -4.67 -6.97
N HIS A 71 -10.55 -3.35 -6.92
CA HIS A 71 -11.28 -2.47 -6.01
C HIS A 71 -11.81 -1.28 -6.79
N HIS A 72 -13.07 -0.90 -6.51
CA HIS A 72 -13.64 0.31 -7.10
C HIS A 72 -12.98 1.56 -6.54
N TRP A 73 -13.25 2.72 -7.16
CA TRP A 73 -12.79 4.00 -6.65
C TRP A 73 -13.19 4.17 -5.18
N HIS A 74 -12.21 4.45 -4.34
CA HIS A 74 -12.42 4.60 -2.90
C HIS A 74 -11.25 5.34 -2.26
N VAL A 75 -11.42 5.69 -0.98
CA VAL A 75 -10.33 6.13 -0.09
C VAL A 75 -10.20 5.08 1.01
N ASP A 76 -8.98 4.91 1.51
CA ASP A 76 -8.74 3.91 2.55
C ASP A 76 -9.23 4.37 3.92
N THR A 77 -9.21 5.68 4.18
CA THR A 77 -9.83 6.23 5.38
C THR A 77 -11.32 6.37 5.14
N GLY A 78 -12.04 5.26 5.35
CA GLY A 78 -13.47 5.21 5.03
C GLY A 78 -14.31 6.15 5.86
N ASP A 79 -15.25 6.83 5.21
CA ASP A 79 -16.14 7.78 5.85
C ASP A 79 -17.43 7.14 6.39
N MET A 80 -17.58 5.84 6.23
CA MET A 80 -18.71 5.06 6.73
C MET A 80 -18.35 4.28 8.00
N GLY A 81 -17.39 4.79 8.77
CA GLY A 81 -16.92 4.11 9.97
C GLY A 81 -15.86 3.05 9.73
N HIS A 82 -15.56 2.76 8.47
CA HIS A 82 -14.55 1.76 8.10
C HIS A 82 -13.18 2.41 8.01
N MET A 83 -12.23 1.93 8.84
CA MET A 83 -10.84 2.38 8.81
C MET A 83 -10.68 3.91 8.93
N THR A 84 -11.55 4.56 9.69
CA THR A 84 -11.46 6.02 9.90
C THR A 84 -10.12 6.43 10.52
N TRP A 85 -9.44 5.51 11.18
CA TRP A 85 -8.14 5.70 11.80
C TRP A 85 -6.98 5.70 10.80
N CYS A 86 -7.18 5.18 9.60
CA CYS A 86 -6.09 4.99 8.63
C CYS A 86 -5.61 6.33 8.07
N ARG A 87 -4.30 6.54 8.04
CA ARG A 87 -3.70 7.79 7.52
C ARG A 87 -2.75 7.56 6.38
N ALA A 88 -2.18 6.37 6.26
CA ALA A 88 -1.32 6.05 5.12
C ALA A 88 -1.41 4.57 4.80
N SER A 89 -1.19 4.26 3.54
CA SER A 89 -1.28 2.91 3.01
C SER A 89 -0.09 2.62 2.11
N ALA A 90 0.23 1.34 1.97
CA ALA A 90 1.25 0.88 1.04
C ALA A 90 0.75 -0.34 0.30
N SER A 91 1.13 -0.46 -0.97
CA SER A 91 0.90 -1.66 -1.77
C SER A 91 2.24 -2.09 -2.35
N VAL A 92 2.64 -3.32 -2.07
CA VAL A 92 3.91 -3.89 -2.54
C VAL A 92 3.61 -5.04 -3.48
N GLY A 93 4.19 -5.01 -4.68
CA GLY A 93 3.99 -6.08 -5.67
C GLY A 93 4.80 -7.32 -5.30
N LEU A 94 4.12 -8.45 -5.18
CA LEU A 94 4.75 -9.72 -4.80
C LEU A 94 4.80 -10.71 -5.96
N SER A 95 4.24 -10.37 -7.12
CA SER A 95 4.18 -11.28 -8.28
C SER A 95 4.96 -10.70 -9.45
N ARG A 96 5.57 -11.59 -10.22
CA ARG A 96 6.35 -11.20 -11.40
C ARG A 96 5.42 -10.85 -12.56
N PRO A 97 5.87 -9.98 -13.49
CA PRO A 97 5.00 -9.49 -14.57
C PRO A 97 4.42 -10.59 -15.45
N ASP A 98 5.11 -11.72 -15.59
CA ASP A 98 4.63 -12.82 -16.42
C ASP A 98 3.63 -13.73 -15.71
N GLU A 99 3.35 -13.50 -14.43
CA GLU A 99 2.43 -14.31 -13.66
C GLU A 99 0.97 -13.84 -13.77
N TYR A 100 0.74 -12.62 -14.25
CA TYR A 100 -0.61 -12.06 -14.28
C TYR A 100 -0.74 -10.98 -15.35
N ARG A 101 -2.00 -10.60 -15.62
CA ARG A 101 -2.35 -9.46 -16.49
C ARG A 101 -3.42 -8.64 -15.80
N GLY A 102 -3.37 -7.32 -16.00
CA GLY A 102 -4.29 -6.39 -15.35
C GLY A 102 -3.80 -5.99 -13.97
N GLY A 103 -4.72 -5.57 -13.11
CA GLY A 103 -4.39 -5.18 -11.74
C GLY A 103 -3.67 -3.85 -11.62
N GLU A 104 -3.76 -3.00 -12.64
CA GLU A 104 -3.15 -1.66 -12.57
C GLU A 104 -3.78 -0.87 -11.43
N PHE A 105 -2.94 -0.10 -10.76
CA PHE A 105 -3.34 0.80 -9.70
C PHE A 105 -3.55 2.19 -10.31
N GLU A 106 -4.68 2.83 -10.02
CA GLU A 106 -4.98 4.15 -10.56
C GLU A 106 -5.31 5.10 -9.43
N PHE A 107 -4.69 6.27 -9.47
CA PHE A 107 -5.11 7.40 -8.65
C PHE A 107 -6.03 8.30 -9.47
N ASP A 108 -6.93 8.99 -8.77
CA ASP A 108 -7.74 10.02 -9.38
C ASP A 108 -6.95 11.33 -9.37
N ASN A 109 -7.38 12.39 -8.90
CA ASN A 109 -6.92 13.76 -9.02
C ASN A 109 -5.59 14.04 -8.29
N PRO A 110 -4.44 14.19 -8.98
CA PRO A 110 -4.26 14.02 -10.42
C PRO A 110 -4.24 12.54 -10.80
N TYR A 111 -4.74 12.27 -12.00
CA TYR A 111 -4.82 10.88 -12.49
C TYR A 111 -3.42 10.32 -12.73
N ARG A 112 -3.23 9.08 -12.32
CA ARG A 112 -2.02 8.32 -12.63
C ARG A 112 -2.31 6.83 -12.58
N GLU A 113 -1.90 6.12 -13.63
CA GLU A 113 -1.96 4.67 -13.67
C GLU A 113 -0.56 4.12 -13.38
N ILE A 114 -0.49 3.11 -12.53
CA ILE A 114 0.78 2.51 -12.13
C ILE A 114 0.62 0.99 -12.17
N ALA A 115 1.47 0.32 -12.94
CA ALA A 115 1.57 -1.12 -12.84
C ALA A 115 2.17 -1.49 -11.49
N SER A 116 1.70 -2.58 -10.89
CA SER A 116 2.29 -3.09 -9.66
C SER A 116 3.57 -3.83 -10.01
N HIS A 117 4.71 -3.18 -9.87
CA HIS A 117 5.99 -3.79 -10.20
C HIS A 117 6.45 -4.73 -9.08
N PHE A 118 7.06 -5.83 -9.49
CA PHE A 118 7.60 -6.83 -8.58
C PHE A 118 8.64 -6.19 -7.66
N CYS A 119 8.46 -6.35 -6.34
CA CYS A 119 9.32 -5.82 -5.27
C CYS A 119 9.21 -4.32 -5.02
N ASP A 120 8.41 -3.60 -5.78
CA ASP A 120 8.27 -2.15 -5.64
C ASP A 120 7.03 -1.80 -4.81
N ALA A 121 7.06 -0.62 -4.20
CA ALA A 121 5.95 -0.15 -3.37
C ALA A 121 5.34 1.14 -3.91
N ILE A 122 4.03 1.23 -3.77
CA ILE A 122 3.27 2.46 -3.92
C ILE A 122 2.85 2.85 -2.51
N LEU A 123 3.28 4.03 -2.05
CA LEU A 123 2.91 4.58 -0.74
C LEU A 123 2.00 5.77 -0.98
N TYR A 124 0.94 5.90 -0.19
CA TYR A 124 0.03 7.03 -0.36
C TYR A 124 -0.71 7.33 0.95
N THR A 125 -1.11 8.59 1.10
CA THR A 125 -1.96 8.96 2.23
C THR A 125 -3.38 8.43 1.99
N SER A 126 -4.06 8.08 3.07
CA SER A 126 -5.33 7.35 2.99
C SER A 126 -6.48 8.13 2.38
N GLY A 127 -6.33 9.46 2.22
CA GLY A 127 -7.32 10.28 1.55
C GLY A 127 -7.23 10.28 0.03
N GLU A 128 -6.20 9.65 -0.54
CA GLU A 128 -6.05 9.57 -2.01
C GLU A 128 -7.12 8.67 -2.59
N VAL A 129 -7.90 9.21 -3.52
CA VAL A 129 -8.90 8.41 -4.23
C VAL A 129 -8.19 7.53 -5.24
N HIS A 130 -8.44 6.24 -5.17
CA HIS A 130 -7.75 5.28 -6.02
C HIS A 130 -8.61 4.05 -6.29
N ARG A 131 -8.19 3.26 -7.27
CA ARG A 131 -8.80 1.96 -7.56
C ARG A 131 -7.74 1.00 -8.06
N VAL A 132 -8.07 -0.29 -8.05
CA VAL A 132 -7.26 -1.35 -8.63
C VAL A 132 -8.11 -2.07 -9.67
N LEU A 133 -7.60 -2.21 -10.88
CA LEU A 133 -8.33 -2.87 -11.96
C LEU A 133 -8.33 -4.39 -11.75
N PRO A 134 -9.33 -5.08 -12.29
CA PRO A 134 -9.37 -6.55 -12.24
C PRO A 134 -8.13 -7.17 -12.89
N HIS A 135 -7.81 -8.38 -12.50
CA HIS A 135 -6.68 -9.10 -13.08
C HIS A 135 -7.01 -10.56 -13.32
N THR A 136 -6.21 -11.19 -14.17
CA THR A 136 -6.17 -12.64 -14.36
C THR A 136 -4.78 -13.13 -13.99
N GLY A 137 -4.65 -14.42 -13.69
CA GLY A 137 -3.38 -14.98 -13.26
C GLY A 137 -3.14 -14.76 -11.77
N ASN A 138 -1.90 -14.93 -11.35
CA ASN A 138 -1.51 -14.90 -9.95
C ASN A 138 -0.89 -13.56 -9.58
N ARG A 139 -1.72 -12.60 -9.16
CA ARG A 139 -1.27 -11.29 -8.70
C ARG A 139 -1.49 -11.18 -7.21
N ARG A 140 -0.40 -11.15 -6.45
CA ARG A 140 -0.44 -11.01 -4.99
C ARG A 140 0.25 -9.73 -4.59
N VAL A 141 -0.27 -9.11 -3.55
CA VAL A 141 0.28 -7.85 -3.02
C VAL A 141 0.32 -7.90 -1.50
N LEU A 142 1.28 -7.17 -0.94
CA LEU A 142 1.29 -6.86 0.48
C LEU A 142 0.67 -5.48 0.65
N LEU A 143 -0.32 -5.38 1.53
CA LEU A 143 -0.94 -4.11 1.90
C LEU A 143 -0.57 -3.79 3.34
N VAL A 144 -0.22 -2.53 3.61
CA VAL A 144 0.09 -2.05 4.96
C VAL A 144 -0.73 -0.80 5.22
N PHE A 145 -1.39 -0.75 6.37
CA PHE A 145 -2.24 0.38 6.75
C PHE A 145 -1.79 0.89 8.12
N LEU A 146 -1.42 2.16 8.18
CA LEU A 146 -0.93 2.80 9.39
C LEU A 146 -1.83 3.96 9.81
N GLY A 147 -1.82 4.25 11.10
CA GLY A 147 -2.57 5.36 11.66
C GLY A 147 -1.72 6.61 11.83
N GLU A 148 -2.18 7.49 12.69
CA GLU A 148 -1.54 8.76 12.96
C GLU A 148 -1.05 8.76 14.39
N LYS A 149 0.14 9.31 14.62
CA LYS A 149 0.68 9.47 15.96
C LYS A 149 -0.31 10.27 16.81
N ASP A 150 -0.66 9.72 17.97
CA ASP A 150 -1.63 10.31 18.89
C ASP A 150 -3.05 10.43 18.34
N GLY A 151 -3.36 9.70 17.27
CA GLY A 151 -4.61 9.86 16.52
C GLY A 151 -5.71 8.85 16.83
N GLU A 152 -5.48 7.87 17.68
CA GLU A 152 -6.53 6.89 17.99
C GLU A 152 -6.48 6.37 19.41
#